data_a57a274df22698f8c6e58f6056ec8c95
#
_entry.id   a57a274df22698f8c6e58f6056ec8c95
#
_cell.length_a   1.000
_cell.length_b   1.000
_cell.length_c   1.000
_cell.angle_alpha   90.00
_cell.angle_beta   90.00
_cell.angle_gamma   90.00
#
_symmetry.space_group_name_H-M   'P 1'
#
loop_
_entity.id
_entity.type
_entity.pdbx_description
1 polymer ?
#
loop_
_entity_poly.entity_id
_entity_poly.type
_entity_poly.pdbx_seq_one_letter_code
_entity_poly.pdbx_strand_id
1 'polypeptide(L)'
;MKKENFKEYTKNFNLKKIHTGSIWTEGPCYLKKFNKVVWSDIPNNRMLSFNFNKVEIFRAPSNFSNGNTIDNHGNLITCEHGARRVTTTDQNGIITLIADEYNEKRLNSPNDVCVHSNGTIFFTDPPYGIINPKRVEGFPGKMMYGGCNVFKHDP
;
A
#
# COMPACT_ATOMS: atom_id res chain seq x y z
N MET A 1 24.31 -22.57 -9.76
CA MET A 1 23.26 -21.70 -10.32
C MET A 1 23.84 -21.03 -11.56
N LYS A 2 23.33 -21.38 -12.77
CA LYS A 2 23.69 -20.68 -14.00
C LYS A 2 23.23 -19.23 -13.88
N LYS A 3 24.13 -18.26 -14.10
CA LYS A 3 23.73 -16.86 -14.30
C LYS A 3 22.85 -16.84 -15.55
N GLU A 4 21.56 -16.98 -15.38
CA GLU A 4 20.61 -16.73 -16.46
C GLU A 4 20.80 -15.29 -16.90
N ASN A 5 20.89 -15.12 -18.21
CA ASN A 5 21.31 -13.88 -18.82
C ASN A 5 20.16 -12.85 -18.67
N PHE A 6 20.16 -12.09 -17.58
CA PHE A 6 19.14 -11.06 -17.28
C PHE A 6 18.88 -10.13 -18.47
N LYS A 7 19.88 -9.95 -19.34
CA LYS A 7 19.77 -9.21 -20.60
C LYS A 7 18.77 -9.85 -21.59
N GLU A 8 18.55 -11.13 -21.54
CA GLU A 8 17.62 -11.83 -22.45
C GLU A 8 16.16 -11.55 -22.06
N TYR A 9 15.85 -11.46 -20.75
CA TYR A 9 14.54 -11.10 -20.26
C TYR A 9 14.18 -9.62 -20.52
N THR A 10 15.18 -8.72 -20.59
CA THR A 10 14.94 -7.27 -20.74
C THR A 10 15.08 -6.78 -22.18
N LYS A 11 15.45 -7.64 -23.12
CA LYS A 11 15.79 -7.27 -24.52
C LYS A 11 14.66 -6.59 -25.29
N ASN A 12 13.40 -6.75 -24.83
CA ASN A 12 12.20 -6.21 -25.48
C ASN A 12 11.36 -5.31 -24.54
N PHE A 13 11.90 -4.89 -23.39
CA PHE A 13 11.16 -4.04 -22.47
C PHE A 13 11.44 -2.57 -22.74
N ASN A 14 10.41 -1.82 -23.11
CA ASN A 14 10.45 -0.37 -23.22
C ASN A 14 9.92 0.26 -21.94
N LEU A 15 10.81 0.91 -21.16
CA LEU A 15 10.41 1.70 -20.02
C LEU A 15 9.69 2.97 -20.49
N LYS A 16 8.45 3.16 -20.00
CA LYS A 16 7.65 4.36 -20.25
C LYS A 16 7.30 5.06 -18.94
N LYS A 17 7.54 6.36 -18.90
CA LYS A 17 7.05 7.19 -17.81
C LYS A 17 5.56 7.47 -18.04
N ILE A 18 4.68 7.00 -17.15
CA ILE A 18 3.22 7.16 -17.25
C ILE A 18 2.71 8.36 -16.46
N HIS A 19 3.47 8.84 -15.47
CA HIS A 19 3.05 9.94 -14.59
C HIS A 19 4.25 10.75 -14.09
N THR A 20 3.99 12.01 -13.74
CA THR A 20 4.85 12.93 -13.01
C THR A 20 3.98 13.85 -12.15
N GLY A 21 4.54 14.50 -11.11
CA GLY A 21 3.78 15.38 -10.21
C GLY A 21 3.31 14.70 -8.93
N SER A 22 3.72 13.46 -8.66
CA SER A 22 3.72 12.87 -7.32
C SER A 22 4.99 13.30 -6.58
N ILE A 23 4.92 13.32 -5.25
CA ILE A 23 6.07 13.63 -4.38
C ILE A 23 6.77 12.33 -3.99
N TRP A 24 6.00 11.31 -3.58
CA TRP A 24 6.53 10.06 -3.08
C TRP A 24 5.58 8.91 -3.41
N THR A 25 5.94 8.13 -4.43
CA THR A 25 5.06 7.06 -4.93
C THR A 25 5.44 5.71 -4.33
N GLU A 26 4.43 4.99 -3.87
CA GLU A 26 4.57 3.67 -3.23
C GLU A 26 3.42 2.73 -3.59
N GLY A 27 3.62 1.44 -3.32
CA GLY A 27 2.61 0.40 -3.38
C GLY A 27 1.86 0.28 -4.72
N PRO A 28 2.55 0.16 -5.87
CA PRO A 28 1.85 -0.04 -7.13
C PRO A 28 1.17 -1.41 -7.17
N CYS A 29 -0.14 -1.43 -7.44
CA CYS A 29 -0.94 -2.64 -7.46
C CYS A 29 -1.86 -2.66 -8.69
N TYR A 30 -1.94 -3.80 -9.38
CA TYR A 30 -2.81 -3.98 -10.52
C TYR A 30 -4.17 -4.56 -10.11
N LEU A 31 -5.21 -3.76 -10.26
CA LEU A 31 -6.60 -4.16 -10.05
C LEU A 31 -7.15 -4.81 -11.33
N LYS A 32 -6.98 -6.13 -11.45
CA LYS A 32 -7.36 -6.87 -12.65
C LYS A 32 -8.81 -6.65 -13.08
N LYS A 33 -9.74 -6.64 -12.14
CA LYS A 33 -11.18 -6.47 -12.38
C LYS A 33 -11.54 -5.14 -13.06
N PHE A 34 -10.77 -4.08 -12.76
CA PHE A 34 -11.00 -2.72 -13.28
C PHE A 34 -10.03 -2.37 -14.40
N ASN A 35 -9.10 -3.26 -14.74
CA ASN A 35 -8.00 -3.01 -15.67
C ASN A 35 -7.28 -1.68 -15.35
N LYS A 36 -6.86 -1.50 -14.09
CA LYS A 36 -6.18 -0.30 -13.62
C LYS A 36 -4.97 -0.67 -12.77
N VAL A 37 -3.92 0.12 -12.86
CA VAL A 37 -2.86 0.15 -11.85
C VAL A 37 -3.19 1.27 -10.87
N VAL A 38 -3.12 1.02 -9.57
CA VAL A 38 -3.23 2.03 -8.51
C VAL A 38 -1.91 2.15 -7.79
N TRP A 39 -1.62 3.31 -7.22
CA TRP A 39 -0.47 3.54 -6.34
C TRP A 39 -0.75 4.67 -5.38
N SER A 40 0.01 4.72 -4.30
CA SER A 40 -0.04 5.77 -3.28
C SER A 40 0.88 6.94 -3.66
N ASP A 41 0.46 8.16 -3.41
CA ASP A 41 1.25 9.39 -3.41
C ASP A 41 1.15 9.98 -2.00
N ILE A 42 2.05 9.50 -1.12
CA ILE A 42 1.89 9.59 0.33
C ILE A 42 1.78 11.03 0.81
N PRO A 43 2.74 11.95 0.52
CA PRO A 43 2.69 13.30 1.05
C PRO A 43 1.51 14.12 0.53
N ASN A 44 1.00 13.81 -0.65
CA ASN A 44 -0.19 14.43 -1.20
C ASN A 44 -1.49 13.80 -0.66
N ASN A 45 -1.38 12.83 0.24
CA ASN A 45 -2.51 12.14 0.89
C ASN A 45 -3.55 11.65 -0.11
N ARG A 46 -3.07 11.04 -1.21
CA ARG A 46 -3.93 10.54 -2.28
C ARG A 46 -3.42 9.21 -2.85
N MET A 47 -4.31 8.48 -3.46
CA MET A 47 -4.00 7.40 -4.38
C MET A 47 -4.35 7.81 -5.80
N LEU A 48 -3.53 7.40 -6.74
CA LEU A 48 -3.73 7.61 -8.17
C LEU A 48 -4.02 6.27 -8.85
N SER A 49 -4.66 6.33 -10.00
CA SER A 49 -4.87 5.17 -10.86
C SER A 49 -4.56 5.48 -12.31
N PHE A 50 -4.09 4.47 -13.05
CA PHE A 50 -3.84 4.50 -14.48
C PHE A 50 -4.63 3.38 -15.17
N ASN A 51 -5.49 3.74 -16.09
CA ASN A 51 -6.33 2.82 -16.86
C ASN A 51 -5.79 2.55 -18.27
N PHE A 52 -4.46 2.65 -18.46
CA PHE A 52 -3.74 2.52 -19.72
C PHE A 52 -4.00 3.63 -20.75
N ASN A 53 -4.80 4.63 -20.40
CA ASN A 53 -5.07 5.83 -21.19
C ASN A 53 -4.72 7.11 -20.43
N LYS A 54 -5.24 7.27 -19.21
CA LYS A 54 -5.04 8.47 -18.38
C LYS A 54 -4.81 8.11 -16.92
N VAL A 55 -4.17 9.06 -16.22
CA VAL A 55 -4.01 9.01 -14.77
C VAL A 55 -5.10 9.86 -14.12
N GLU A 56 -5.73 9.33 -13.08
CA GLU A 56 -6.82 9.95 -12.33
C GLU A 56 -6.61 9.77 -10.83
N ILE A 57 -7.25 10.61 -10.01
CA ILE A 57 -7.35 10.39 -8.59
C ILE A 57 -8.24 9.16 -8.37
N PHE A 58 -7.68 8.15 -7.67
CA PHE A 58 -8.42 6.96 -7.26
C PHE A 58 -9.12 7.17 -5.92
N ARG A 59 -8.40 7.77 -4.96
CA ARG A 59 -8.89 8.08 -3.60
C ARG A 59 -8.17 9.30 -3.02
N ALA A 60 -8.94 10.25 -2.50
CA ALA A 60 -8.43 11.40 -1.74
C ALA A 60 -9.50 11.88 -0.73
N PRO A 61 -9.18 12.02 0.58
CA PRO A 61 -7.91 11.67 1.20
C PRO A 61 -7.69 10.16 1.26
N SER A 62 -6.42 9.73 1.24
CA SER A 62 -6.04 8.31 1.31
C SER A 62 -5.61 7.85 2.71
N ASN A 63 -5.65 8.72 3.71
CA ASN A 63 -5.04 8.52 5.03
C ASN A 63 -3.54 8.23 4.97
N PHE A 64 -2.84 8.89 4.06
CA PHE A 64 -1.41 8.66 3.81
C PHE A 64 -1.15 7.18 3.53
N SER A 65 -1.92 6.61 2.59
CA SER A 65 -1.75 5.22 2.17
C SER A 65 -0.33 4.98 1.66
N ASN A 66 0.19 3.76 1.89
CA ASN A 66 1.52 3.34 1.45
C ASN A 66 1.40 2.06 0.60
N GLY A 67 1.74 0.89 1.14
CA GLY A 67 1.70 -0.38 0.43
C GLY A 67 0.28 -0.81 0.07
N ASN A 68 0.15 -1.44 -1.09
CA ASN A 68 -1.12 -1.95 -1.60
C ASN A 68 -0.93 -3.33 -2.23
N THR A 69 -1.93 -4.18 -2.10
CA THR A 69 -2.03 -5.48 -2.77
C THR A 69 -3.49 -5.84 -3.03
N ILE A 70 -3.74 -6.99 -3.63
CA ILE A 70 -5.11 -7.53 -3.78
C ILE A 70 -5.28 -8.80 -2.96
N ASP A 71 -6.48 -9.01 -2.43
CA ASP A 71 -6.87 -10.28 -1.85
C ASP A 71 -7.28 -11.31 -2.93
N ASN A 72 -7.62 -12.54 -2.49
CA ASN A 72 -8.02 -13.62 -3.38
C ASN A 72 -9.36 -13.36 -4.08
N HIS A 73 -10.14 -12.38 -3.63
CA HIS A 73 -11.42 -11.94 -4.23
C HIS A 73 -11.24 -10.73 -5.17
N GLY A 74 -10.01 -10.19 -5.24
CA GLY A 74 -9.69 -9.02 -6.07
C GLY A 74 -10.04 -7.69 -5.41
N ASN A 75 -10.27 -7.65 -4.09
CA ASN A 75 -10.40 -6.41 -3.33
C ASN A 75 -9.03 -5.81 -3.04
N LEU A 76 -8.96 -4.50 -2.96
CA LEU A 76 -7.72 -3.79 -2.66
C LEU A 76 -7.44 -3.79 -1.16
N ILE A 77 -6.28 -4.32 -0.76
CA ILE A 77 -5.76 -4.20 0.60
C ILE A 77 -4.78 -3.03 0.63
N THR A 78 -4.94 -2.14 1.61
CA THR A 78 -4.15 -0.91 1.74
C THR A 78 -3.63 -0.71 3.15
N CYS A 79 -2.34 -0.40 3.28
CA CYS A 79 -1.74 0.12 4.51
C CYS A 79 -1.95 1.64 4.59
N GLU A 80 -2.50 2.14 5.68
CA GLU A 80 -2.79 3.55 5.90
C GLU A 80 -1.98 4.11 7.10
N HIS A 81 -0.93 4.88 6.81
CA HIS A 81 -0.06 5.48 7.84
C HIS A 81 -0.82 6.41 8.79
N GLY A 82 -1.60 7.35 8.23
CA GLY A 82 -2.30 8.36 9.02
C GLY A 82 -3.39 7.80 9.91
N ALA A 83 -4.10 6.78 9.44
CA ALA A 83 -5.11 6.09 10.25
C ALA A 83 -4.50 4.97 11.12
N ARG A 84 -3.24 4.58 10.88
CA ARG A 84 -2.52 3.51 11.61
C ARG A 84 -3.24 2.18 11.50
N ARG A 85 -3.60 1.78 10.29
CA ARG A 85 -4.45 0.60 10.06
C ARG A 85 -4.18 -0.05 8.70
N VAL A 86 -4.66 -1.28 8.56
CA VAL A 86 -4.80 -1.99 7.28
C VAL A 86 -6.28 -2.11 6.95
N THR A 87 -6.64 -1.83 5.72
CA THR A 87 -8.03 -1.86 5.24
C THR A 87 -8.18 -2.71 3.99
N THR A 88 -9.39 -3.20 3.75
CA THR A 88 -9.81 -3.70 2.44
C THR A 88 -10.78 -2.72 1.80
N THR A 89 -10.71 -2.58 0.48
CA THR A 89 -11.67 -1.81 -0.33
C THR A 89 -12.29 -2.74 -1.36
N ASP A 90 -13.60 -2.89 -1.30
CA ASP A 90 -14.33 -3.72 -2.25
C ASP A 90 -14.54 -3.04 -3.61
N GLN A 91 -15.26 -3.71 -4.51
CA GLN A 91 -15.54 -3.24 -5.86
C GLN A 91 -16.48 -2.03 -5.89
N ASN A 92 -17.26 -1.81 -4.84
CA ASN A 92 -18.18 -0.69 -4.69
C ASN A 92 -17.50 0.52 -4.05
N GLY A 93 -16.19 0.38 -3.68
CA GLY A 93 -15.44 1.42 -2.97
C GLY A 93 -15.68 1.43 -1.46
N ILE A 94 -16.34 0.41 -0.91
CA ILE A 94 -16.58 0.31 0.55
C ILE A 94 -15.29 -0.12 1.21
N ILE A 95 -14.86 0.69 2.18
CA ILE A 95 -13.63 0.47 2.95
C ILE A 95 -13.99 -0.21 4.27
N THR A 96 -13.39 -1.37 4.53
CA THR A 96 -13.56 -2.15 5.76
C THR A 96 -12.23 -2.30 6.48
N LEU A 97 -12.25 -2.20 7.82
CA LEU A 97 -11.09 -2.41 8.67
C LEU A 97 -10.67 -3.88 8.66
N ILE A 98 -9.36 -4.12 8.53
CA ILE A 98 -8.73 -5.44 8.74
C ILE A 98 -8.03 -5.45 10.10
N ALA A 99 -7.14 -4.48 10.35
CA ALA A 99 -6.41 -4.38 11.60
C ALA A 99 -5.99 -2.94 11.88
N ASP A 100 -6.09 -2.49 13.13
CA ASP A 100 -5.59 -1.19 13.61
C ASP A 100 -4.91 -1.29 14.98
N GLU A 101 -4.97 -2.49 15.60
CA GLU A 101 -4.35 -2.74 16.90
C GLU A 101 -3.78 -4.16 17.04
N TYR A 102 -2.89 -4.32 17.99
CA TYR A 102 -2.35 -5.59 18.46
C TYR A 102 -2.23 -5.57 19.99
N ASN A 103 -2.84 -6.56 20.67
CA ASN A 103 -2.90 -6.62 22.14
C ASN A 103 -3.36 -5.30 22.77
N GLU A 104 -4.51 -4.76 22.32
CA GLU A 104 -5.14 -3.52 22.79
C GLU A 104 -4.26 -2.26 22.60
N LYS A 105 -3.28 -2.32 21.72
CA LYS A 105 -2.39 -1.20 21.41
C LYS A 105 -2.43 -0.90 19.92
N ARG A 106 -2.59 0.38 19.58
CA ARG A 106 -2.61 0.81 18.19
C ARG A 106 -1.33 0.43 17.45
N LEU A 107 -1.49 0.00 16.22
CA LEU A 107 -0.38 -0.22 15.29
C LEU A 107 0.47 1.05 15.15
N ASN A 108 1.73 0.93 14.72
CA ASN A 108 2.59 2.09 14.47
C ASN A 108 2.11 2.86 13.23
N SER A 109 2.46 2.39 12.07
CA SER A 109 1.99 2.90 10.77
C SER A 109 2.24 1.83 9.70
N PRO A 110 1.27 0.92 9.49
CA PRO A 110 1.41 -0.17 8.52
C PRO A 110 1.92 0.33 7.18
N ASN A 111 2.97 -0.33 6.66
CA ASN A 111 3.75 0.19 5.53
C ASN A 111 3.55 -0.63 4.26
N ASP A 112 3.87 -1.91 4.27
CA ASP A 112 3.74 -2.78 3.12
C ASP A 112 2.97 -4.05 3.45
N VAL A 113 2.34 -4.68 2.44
CA VAL A 113 1.39 -5.77 2.65
C VAL A 113 1.45 -6.78 1.50
N CYS A 114 1.31 -8.05 1.85
CA CYS A 114 1.08 -9.12 0.89
C CYS A 114 0.01 -10.09 1.37
N VAL A 115 -0.60 -10.83 0.43
CA VAL A 115 -1.62 -11.83 0.72
C VAL A 115 -1.14 -13.19 0.23
N HIS A 116 -1.17 -14.16 1.12
CA HIS A 116 -0.90 -15.56 0.79
C HIS A 116 -2.11 -16.20 0.08
N SER A 117 -1.89 -17.27 -0.68
CA SER A 117 -2.94 -17.95 -1.44
C SER A 117 -4.10 -18.51 -0.59
N ASN A 118 -3.88 -18.75 0.70
CA ASN A 118 -4.94 -19.17 1.64
C ASN A 118 -5.74 -17.99 2.23
N GLY A 119 -5.46 -16.74 1.85
CA GLY A 119 -6.11 -15.54 2.35
C GLY A 119 -5.41 -14.86 3.53
N THR A 120 -4.38 -15.48 4.12
CA THR A 120 -3.60 -14.86 5.21
C THR A 120 -2.91 -13.58 4.71
N ILE A 121 -3.06 -12.51 5.46
CA ILE A 121 -2.46 -11.20 5.17
C ILE A 121 -1.22 -11.02 6.05
N PHE A 122 -0.11 -10.60 5.46
CA PHE A 122 1.09 -10.20 6.18
C PHE A 122 1.36 -8.73 5.90
N PHE A 123 1.71 -7.96 6.94
CA PHE A 123 2.06 -6.55 6.78
C PHE A 123 3.17 -6.13 7.72
N THR A 124 3.95 -5.15 7.31
CA THR A 124 5.00 -4.52 8.11
C THR A 124 4.47 -3.30 8.83
N ASP A 125 4.97 -3.03 10.04
CA ASP A 125 4.47 -1.93 10.87
C ASP A 125 5.61 -1.08 11.48
N PRO A 126 6.40 -0.37 10.64
CA PRO A 126 7.38 0.60 11.10
C PRO A 126 6.71 1.90 11.56
N PRO A 127 7.41 2.76 12.30
CA PRO A 127 6.81 3.98 12.84
C PRO A 127 6.86 5.21 11.90
N TYR A 128 7.09 5.05 10.60
CA TYR A 128 7.36 6.16 9.68
C TYR A 128 6.24 7.21 9.66
N GLY A 129 4.99 6.78 9.72
CA GLY A 129 3.84 7.69 9.73
C GLY A 129 3.63 8.44 11.06
N ILE A 130 4.40 8.14 12.13
CA ILE A 130 4.19 8.73 13.45
C ILE A 130 5.42 9.42 14.06
N ILE A 131 6.65 9.14 13.57
CA ILE A 131 7.88 9.64 14.22
C ILE A 131 8.37 10.99 13.70
N ASN A 132 7.94 11.42 12.54
CA ASN A 132 8.47 12.64 11.92
C ASN A 132 7.35 13.62 11.51
N PRO A 133 7.08 14.64 12.35
CA PRO A 133 6.04 15.62 12.06
C PRO A 133 6.36 16.52 10.84
N LYS A 134 7.63 16.57 10.38
CA LYS A 134 8.03 17.33 9.19
C LYS A 134 7.87 16.53 7.89
N ARG A 135 7.71 15.22 7.96
CA ARG A 135 7.38 14.40 6.82
C ARG A 135 5.88 14.20 6.78
N VAL A 136 5.26 14.54 5.69
CA VAL A 136 3.82 14.41 5.49
C VAL A 136 3.50 12.96 5.08
N GLU A 137 3.74 12.03 6.01
CA GLU A 137 3.48 10.59 5.83
C GLU A 137 2.36 10.09 6.75
N GLY A 138 1.85 10.95 7.63
CA GLY A 138 0.88 10.60 8.64
C GLY A 138 0.74 11.70 9.69
N PHE A 139 0.40 11.32 10.91
CA PHE A 139 0.24 12.23 12.03
C PHE A 139 1.16 11.85 13.19
N PRO A 140 1.75 12.84 13.90
CA PRO A 140 2.60 12.55 15.06
C PRO A 140 1.91 11.64 16.06
N GLY A 141 2.63 10.64 16.53
CA GLY A 141 2.11 9.66 17.46
C GLY A 141 3.20 8.96 18.27
N LYS A 142 2.78 8.07 19.15
CA LYS A 142 3.67 7.28 19.99
C LYS A 142 3.62 5.82 19.58
N MET A 143 4.77 5.16 19.52
CA MET A 143 4.84 3.70 19.46
C MET A 143 4.28 3.11 20.75
N MET A 144 3.32 2.20 20.63
CA MET A 144 2.62 1.61 21.77
C MET A 144 3.25 0.27 22.22
N TYR A 145 4.07 -0.32 21.37
CA TYR A 145 4.85 -1.53 21.64
C TYR A 145 6.26 -1.39 21.07
N GLY A 146 7.21 -2.17 21.59
CA GLY A 146 8.61 -2.08 21.17
C GLY A 146 8.85 -2.64 19.78
N GLY A 147 9.62 -1.90 18.96
CA GLY A 147 10.14 -2.38 17.69
C GLY A 147 9.25 -2.17 16.48
N CYS A 148 9.85 -2.49 15.33
CA CYS A 148 9.17 -2.54 14.03
C CYS A 148 8.82 -4.00 13.76
N ASN A 149 7.54 -4.32 13.68
CA ASN A 149 7.09 -5.70 13.60
C ASN A 149 6.55 -6.06 12.22
N VAL A 150 6.50 -7.35 11.96
CA VAL A 150 5.72 -7.93 10.88
C VAL A 150 4.56 -8.68 11.52
N PHE A 151 3.36 -8.37 11.10
CA PHE A 151 2.14 -9.00 11.59
C PHE A 151 1.56 -9.97 10.58
N LYS A 152 0.82 -10.92 11.10
CA LYS A 152 0.03 -11.88 10.36
C LYS A 152 -1.43 -11.75 10.81
N HIS A 153 -2.35 -11.68 9.85
CA HIS A 153 -3.79 -11.73 10.07
C HIS A 153 -4.37 -12.91 9.29
N ASP A 154 -4.94 -13.87 9.98
CA ASP A 154 -5.61 -15.02 9.36
C ASP A 154 -7.05 -14.65 8.95
N PRO A 155 -7.59 -15.30 7.90
CA PRO A 155 -8.97 -15.11 7.46
C PRO A 155 -10.00 -15.46 8.51
#